data_41ca7f53181b8a8b7ed706cc601bdaed
#
_entry.id   41ca7f53181b8a8b7ed706cc601bdaed
#
_cell.length_a   1.000
_cell.length_b   1.000
_cell.length_c   1.000
_cell.angle_alpha   90.00
_cell.angle_beta   90.00
_cell.angle_gamma   90.00
#
_symmetry.space_group_name_H-M   'P 1'
#
loop_
_entity.id
_entity.type
_entity.pdbx_description
1 polymer ?
#
loop_
_entity_poly.entity_id
_entity_poly.type
_entity_poly.pdbx_seq_one_letter_code
_entity_poly.pdbx_strand_id
1 'polypeptide(L)'
;MKNYGMALIVGGREIQIPVLPAKLKVTSPGKNETTTVLNLGEVLILRKKGLRTVAWDSFFPVNEAPYVTGGITDPVEIVQAIQKARDKESPIRFLITGTDLDVNVRMGVETFDYEERSGELGDFYYSIKLSEWKDYSPRRIILPPEPAKPAQAKEPERPAPAPEKKTHTVVKGDCLWAIAQKYYGNGSRYPEIYKANQSAIDGRNKGTGNPKYTIYPGQVFTIP
;
A
#
# COMPACT_ATOMS: atom_id res chain seq x y z
N MET A 1 -6.92 13.22 -47.43
CA MET A 1 -6.12 13.88 -46.42
C MET A 1 -6.62 13.43 -45.06
N LYS A 2 -5.74 13.00 -44.14
CA LYS A 2 -6.16 12.68 -42.78
C LYS A 2 -6.53 14.01 -42.09
N ASN A 3 -7.76 14.18 -41.63
CA ASN A 3 -8.15 15.38 -40.90
C ASN A 3 -7.49 15.35 -39.51
N TYR A 4 -6.55 16.27 -39.30
CA TYR A 4 -5.95 16.46 -37.99
C TYR A 4 -6.97 17.12 -37.06
N GLY A 5 -7.18 16.51 -35.89
CA GLY A 5 -8.10 17.02 -34.90
C GLY A 5 -7.62 16.70 -33.48
N MET A 6 -8.05 17.49 -32.54
CA MET A 6 -7.80 17.29 -31.12
C MET A 6 -9.12 17.33 -30.37
N ALA A 7 -9.31 16.43 -29.43
CA ALA A 7 -10.50 16.39 -28.60
C ALA A 7 -10.19 15.99 -27.14
N LEU A 8 -11.03 16.48 -26.24
CA LEU A 8 -11.06 16.10 -24.83
C LEU A 8 -12.39 15.41 -24.54
N ILE A 9 -12.35 14.22 -23.94
CA ILE A 9 -13.57 13.63 -23.39
C ILE A 9 -13.61 13.90 -21.91
N VAL A 10 -14.56 14.73 -21.50
CA VAL A 10 -14.75 15.19 -20.13
C VAL A 10 -16.12 14.69 -19.64
N GLY A 11 -16.12 13.84 -18.62
CA GLY A 11 -17.37 13.29 -18.07
C GLY A 11 -18.23 12.53 -19.08
N GLY A 12 -17.61 11.94 -20.12
CA GLY A 12 -18.30 11.23 -21.18
C GLY A 12 -18.74 12.11 -22.37
N ARG A 13 -18.62 13.42 -22.27
CA ARG A 13 -18.87 14.37 -23.36
C ARG A 13 -17.59 14.63 -24.13
N GLU A 14 -17.63 14.49 -25.44
CA GLU A 14 -16.53 14.87 -26.34
C GLU A 14 -16.56 16.37 -26.59
N ILE A 15 -15.44 17.04 -26.34
CA ILE A 15 -15.21 18.45 -26.60
C ILE A 15 -14.10 18.52 -27.63
N GLN A 16 -14.42 18.86 -28.85
CA GLN A 16 -13.41 19.12 -29.88
C GLN A 16 -12.72 20.44 -29.57
N ILE A 17 -11.42 20.48 -29.78
CA ILE A 17 -10.64 21.72 -29.66
C ILE A 17 -10.90 22.54 -30.92
N PRO A 18 -11.65 23.66 -30.80
CA PRO A 18 -12.12 24.39 -31.98
C PRO A 18 -10.98 25.07 -32.73
N VAL A 19 -10.00 25.59 -32.02
CA VAL A 19 -8.78 26.18 -32.61
C VAL A 19 -7.59 25.33 -32.23
N LEU A 20 -6.99 24.71 -33.24
CA LEU A 20 -5.82 23.86 -33.04
C LEU A 20 -4.61 24.71 -32.63
N PRO A 21 -3.84 24.26 -31.62
CA PRO A 21 -2.67 25.00 -31.16
C PRO A 21 -1.56 25.04 -32.22
N ALA A 22 -0.86 26.13 -32.31
CA ALA A 22 0.31 26.23 -33.18
C ALA A 22 1.44 25.25 -32.79
N LYS A 23 1.49 24.85 -31.52
CA LYS A 23 2.48 23.92 -31.00
C LYS A 23 1.88 23.04 -29.91
N LEU A 24 2.04 21.74 -30.08
CA LEU A 24 1.73 20.76 -29.06
C LEU A 24 3.01 20.16 -28.50
N LYS A 25 3.27 20.38 -27.20
CA LYS A 25 4.45 19.82 -26.53
C LYS A 25 4.09 18.54 -25.81
N VAL A 26 4.67 17.43 -26.25
CA VAL A 26 4.56 16.15 -25.56
C VAL A 26 5.90 15.83 -24.90
N THR A 27 5.90 15.62 -23.60
CA THR A 27 7.11 15.28 -22.83
C THR A 27 6.95 13.89 -22.22
N SER A 28 7.94 13.04 -22.42
CA SER A 28 7.99 11.69 -21.83
C SER A 28 9.31 11.54 -21.08
N PRO A 29 9.36 11.91 -19.79
CA PRO A 29 10.59 11.90 -19.01
C PRO A 29 11.05 10.48 -18.70
N GLY A 30 12.36 10.24 -18.80
CA GLY A 30 13.02 9.09 -18.19
C GLY A 30 13.14 9.30 -16.67
N LYS A 31 13.08 8.22 -15.91
CA LYS A 31 13.34 8.21 -14.46
C LYS A 31 14.61 7.44 -14.12
N ASN A 32 15.55 7.41 -15.05
CA ASN A 32 16.85 6.76 -14.88
C ASN A 32 17.63 7.42 -13.72
N GLU A 33 18.44 6.65 -13.07
CA GLU A 33 19.27 7.08 -11.96
C GLU A 33 20.73 6.71 -12.24
N THR A 34 21.64 7.63 -11.99
CA THR A 34 23.08 7.39 -12.10
C THR A 34 23.64 7.15 -10.70
N THR A 35 24.43 6.09 -10.55
CA THR A 35 25.14 5.77 -9.31
C THR A 35 26.58 5.39 -9.61
N THR A 36 27.48 5.70 -8.66
CA THR A 36 28.89 5.35 -8.77
C THR A 36 29.14 4.04 -8.00
N VAL A 37 29.68 3.05 -8.69
CA VAL A 37 30.07 1.76 -8.10
C VAL A 37 31.59 1.71 -8.00
N LEU A 38 32.11 1.32 -6.83
CA LEU A 38 33.53 1.12 -6.60
C LEU A 38 34.11 0.16 -7.65
N ASN A 39 35.22 0.55 -8.25
CA ASN A 39 35.95 -0.20 -9.31
C ASN A 39 35.23 -0.34 -10.67
N LEU A 40 33.98 0.15 -10.81
CA LEU A 40 33.25 0.11 -12.08
C LEU A 40 32.99 1.51 -12.64
N GLY A 41 33.02 2.55 -11.78
CA GLY A 41 32.70 3.92 -12.16
C GLY A 41 31.19 4.23 -12.13
N GLU A 42 30.78 5.18 -12.96
CA GLU A 42 29.37 5.57 -13.06
C GLU A 42 28.57 4.51 -13.85
N VAL A 43 27.43 4.13 -13.26
CA VAL A 43 26.49 3.17 -13.84
C VAL A 43 25.11 3.84 -13.95
N LEU A 44 24.51 3.77 -15.13
CA LEU A 44 23.14 4.22 -15.36
C LEU A 44 22.15 3.11 -15.09
N ILE A 45 21.33 3.28 -14.08
CA ILE A 45 20.22 2.37 -13.74
C ILE A 45 19.01 2.78 -14.56
N LEU A 46 18.59 1.92 -15.49
CA LEU A 46 17.39 2.16 -16.30
C LEU A 46 16.14 1.89 -15.45
N ARG A 47 15.31 2.90 -15.34
CA ARG A 47 14.02 2.82 -14.62
C ARG A 47 12.85 3.00 -15.57
N LYS A 48 11.66 2.65 -15.13
CA LYS A 48 10.42 2.87 -15.89
C LYS A 48 10.27 4.37 -16.17
N LYS A 49 9.76 4.71 -17.36
CA LYS A 49 9.46 6.10 -17.74
C LYS A 49 8.50 6.75 -16.73
N GLY A 50 8.66 8.07 -16.56
CA GLY A 50 7.71 8.90 -15.83
C GLY A 50 6.38 9.05 -16.56
N LEU A 51 5.50 9.83 -15.99
CA LEU A 51 4.22 10.15 -16.61
C LEU A 51 4.45 11.04 -17.82
N ARG A 52 3.77 10.73 -18.91
CA ARG A 52 3.75 11.58 -20.10
C ARG A 52 2.97 12.85 -19.78
N THR A 53 3.49 14.00 -20.19
CA THR A 53 2.78 15.27 -20.08
C THR A 53 2.54 15.86 -21.47
N VAL A 54 1.42 16.53 -21.62
CA VAL A 54 1.03 17.24 -22.83
C VAL A 54 0.66 18.66 -22.43
N ALA A 55 1.20 19.63 -23.17
CA ALA A 55 0.91 21.04 -22.91
C ALA A 55 0.75 21.80 -24.22
N TRP A 56 -0.20 22.72 -24.23
CA TRP A 56 -0.43 23.63 -25.35
C TRP A 56 -1.16 24.89 -24.90
N ASP A 57 -1.12 25.89 -25.74
CA ASP A 57 -1.85 27.13 -25.63
C ASP A 57 -2.78 27.29 -26.84
N SER A 58 -4.00 27.75 -26.62
CA SER A 58 -4.97 28.04 -27.67
C SER A 58 -6.08 28.97 -27.14
N PHE A 59 -7.18 29.09 -27.85
CA PHE A 59 -8.32 29.83 -27.39
C PHE A 59 -9.63 29.14 -27.81
N PHE A 60 -10.68 29.42 -27.09
CA PHE A 60 -12.05 29.01 -27.38
C PHE A 60 -12.78 30.21 -27.98
N PRO A 61 -13.10 30.22 -29.29
CA PRO A 61 -13.77 31.32 -29.94
C PRO A 61 -15.27 31.32 -29.64
N VAL A 62 -15.87 32.48 -29.55
CA VAL A 62 -17.32 32.66 -29.47
C VAL A 62 -17.97 32.73 -30.85
N ASN A 63 -17.21 33.11 -31.86
CA ASN A 63 -17.69 33.30 -33.22
C ASN A 63 -17.10 32.27 -34.20
N GLU A 64 -17.86 31.93 -35.27
CA GLU A 64 -17.35 31.10 -36.33
C GLU A 64 -16.30 31.83 -37.16
N ALA A 65 -15.23 31.10 -37.46
CA ALA A 65 -14.13 31.62 -38.28
C ALA A 65 -13.54 30.47 -39.12
N PRO A 66 -12.87 30.76 -40.25
CA PRO A 66 -12.32 29.76 -41.15
C PRO A 66 -11.30 28.80 -40.53
N TYR A 67 -10.70 29.21 -39.40
CA TYR A 67 -9.74 28.38 -38.64
C TYR A 67 -10.38 27.52 -37.56
N VAL A 68 -11.71 27.63 -37.33
CA VAL A 68 -12.44 26.85 -36.35
C VAL A 68 -12.74 25.47 -36.93
N THR A 69 -12.36 24.43 -36.21
CA THR A 69 -12.61 23.04 -36.60
C THR A 69 -13.63 22.42 -35.63
N GLY A 70 -14.60 21.67 -36.18
CA GLY A 70 -15.48 20.86 -35.31
C GLY A 70 -16.69 21.58 -34.70
N GLY A 71 -16.98 22.83 -35.10
CA GLY A 71 -18.11 23.62 -34.58
C GLY A 71 -17.85 24.36 -33.29
N ILE A 72 -18.70 25.34 -33.00
CA ILE A 72 -18.58 26.18 -31.81
C ILE A 72 -19.36 25.55 -30.65
N THR A 73 -18.69 25.42 -29.54
CA THR A 73 -19.29 25.15 -28.22
C THR A 73 -19.07 26.39 -27.38
N ASP A 74 -20.04 26.76 -26.55
CA ASP A 74 -19.89 27.90 -25.65
C ASP A 74 -18.57 27.79 -24.85
N PRO A 75 -17.66 28.77 -24.98
CA PRO A 75 -16.39 28.78 -24.28
C PRO A 75 -16.53 28.62 -22.77
N VAL A 76 -17.56 29.22 -22.17
CA VAL A 76 -17.84 29.14 -20.73
C VAL A 76 -18.15 27.71 -20.32
N GLU A 77 -18.96 26.99 -21.12
CA GLU A 77 -19.26 25.58 -20.84
C GLU A 77 -18.00 24.69 -20.87
N ILE A 78 -17.09 24.95 -21.84
CA ILE A 78 -15.83 24.19 -21.95
C ILE A 78 -14.94 24.44 -20.73
N VAL A 79 -14.76 25.70 -20.36
CA VAL A 79 -13.97 26.08 -19.19
C VAL A 79 -14.51 25.41 -17.92
N GLN A 80 -15.83 25.54 -17.71
CA GLN A 80 -16.48 24.92 -16.54
C GLN A 80 -16.37 23.40 -16.53
N ALA A 81 -16.47 22.74 -17.70
CA ALA A 81 -16.34 21.30 -17.79
C ALA A 81 -14.91 20.84 -17.39
N ILE A 82 -13.88 21.53 -17.88
CA ILE A 82 -12.48 21.22 -17.55
C ILE A 82 -12.21 21.48 -16.05
N GLN A 83 -12.67 22.61 -15.50
CA GLN A 83 -12.54 22.92 -14.08
C GLN A 83 -13.23 21.86 -13.21
N LYS A 84 -14.47 21.54 -13.55
CA LYS A 84 -15.24 20.52 -12.83
C LYS A 84 -14.59 19.14 -12.85
N ALA A 85 -13.91 18.77 -13.96
CA ALA A 85 -13.18 17.52 -14.04
C ALA A 85 -11.96 17.54 -13.10
N ARG A 86 -11.22 18.67 -13.06
CA ARG A 86 -10.09 18.86 -12.14
C ARG A 86 -10.54 18.80 -10.69
N ASP A 87 -11.59 19.56 -10.32
CA ASP A 87 -12.08 19.67 -8.95
C ASP A 87 -12.68 18.35 -8.42
N LYS A 88 -13.19 17.51 -9.33
CA LYS A 88 -13.66 16.16 -9.01
C LYS A 88 -12.59 15.08 -9.09
N GLU A 89 -11.33 15.45 -9.31
CA GLU A 89 -10.21 14.52 -9.49
C GLU A 89 -10.48 13.46 -10.58
N SER A 90 -11.32 13.82 -11.56
CA SER A 90 -11.76 12.91 -12.61
C SER A 90 -10.81 12.98 -13.81
N PRO A 91 -10.24 11.85 -14.26
CA PRO A 91 -9.38 11.88 -15.44
C PRO A 91 -10.20 12.21 -16.69
N ILE A 92 -9.61 13.04 -17.54
CA ILE A 92 -10.10 13.32 -18.88
C ILE A 92 -9.39 12.45 -19.90
N ARG A 93 -10.01 12.20 -21.03
CA ARG A 93 -9.38 11.47 -22.13
C ARG A 93 -8.96 12.45 -23.20
N PHE A 94 -7.68 12.46 -23.54
CA PHE A 94 -7.12 13.28 -24.60
C PHE A 94 -6.93 12.45 -25.86
N LEU A 95 -7.45 12.96 -26.98
CA LEU A 95 -7.39 12.31 -28.30
C LEU A 95 -6.74 13.26 -29.31
N ILE A 96 -5.87 12.69 -30.14
CA ILE A 96 -5.41 13.32 -31.38
C ILE A 96 -5.77 12.40 -32.52
N THR A 97 -6.44 12.91 -33.53
CA THR A 97 -6.81 12.19 -34.73
C THR A 97 -6.04 12.72 -35.95
N GLY A 98 -5.93 11.93 -37.01
CA GLY A 98 -5.29 12.35 -38.24
C GLY A 98 -3.77 12.35 -38.25
N THR A 99 -3.12 11.88 -37.21
CA THR A 99 -1.65 11.68 -37.17
C THR A 99 -1.33 10.19 -37.10
N ASP A 100 -0.05 9.86 -37.40
CA ASP A 100 0.45 8.49 -37.20
C ASP A 100 0.84 8.22 -35.73
N LEU A 101 0.80 9.27 -34.89
CA LEU A 101 0.94 9.18 -33.44
C LEU A 101 -0.45 8.94 -32.86
N ASP A 102 -0.75 7.70 -32.53
CA ASP A 102 -1.99 7.37 -31.81
C ASP A 102 -1.92 7.87 -30.37
N VAL A 103 -2.54 9.03 -30.14
CA VAL A 103 -2.65 9.62 -28.81
C VAL A 103 -4.08 9.51 -28.34
N ASN A 104 -4.35 8.47 -27.60
CA ASN A 104 -5.62 8.23 -26.92
C ASN A 104 -5.32 7.82 -25.48
N VAL A 105 -5.19 8.81 -24.60
CA VAL A 105 -4.65 8.60 -23.26
C VAL A 105 -5.55 9.25 -22.21
N ARG A 106 -5.74 8.57 -21.08
CA ARG A 106 -6.34 9.20 -19.90
C ARG A 106 -5.34 10.11 -19.22
N MET A 107 -5.75 11.32 -18.93
CA MET A 107 -4.90 12.36 -18.37
C MET A 107 -5.60 13.10 -17.24
N GLY A 108 -4.84 13.53 -16.27
CA GLY A 108 -5.29 14.48 -15.24
C GLY A 108 -4.93 15.91 -15.64
N VAL A 109 -5.75 16.86 -15.28
CA VAL A 109 -5.46 18.29 -15.49
C VAL A 109 -4.50 18.75 -14.40
N GLU A 110 -3.27 19.11 -14.78
CA GLU A 110 -2.28 19.69 -13.84
C GLU A 110 -2.48 21.19 -13.68
N THR A 111 -2.49 21.90 -14.82
CA THR A 111 -2.74 23.33 -14.84
C THR A 111 -3.73 23.64 -15.95
N PHE A 112 -4.61 24.60 -15.69
CA PHE A 112 -5.54 25.14 -16.66
C PHE A 112 -5.78 26.60 -16.30
N ASP A 113 -5.09 27.47 -17.03
CA ASP A 113 -5.14 28.91 -16.89
C ASP A 113 -5.89 29.48 -18.09
N TYR A 114 -6.74 30.46 -17.88
CA TYR A 114 -7.49 31.10 -18.95
C TYR A 114 -7.67 32.59 -18.65
N GLU A 115 -7.78 33.35 -19.71
CA GLU A 115 -7.96 34.78 -19.69
C GLU A 115 -8.91 35.24 -20.79
N GLU A 116 -9.62 36.33 -20.56
CA GLU A 116 -10.39 37.05 -21.55
C GLU A 116 -9.63 38.34 -21.89
N ARG A 117 -9.57 38.71 -23.16
CA ARG A 117 -8.80 39.89 -23.61
C ARG A 117 -9.72 41.04 -23.98
N SER A 118 -9.35 42.26 -23.58
CA SER A 118 -10.03 43.48 -24.01
C SER A 118 -10.02 43.62 -25.52
N GLY A 119 -11.20 43.76 -26.11
CA GLY A 119 -11.36 43.87 -27.59
C GLY A 119 -11.75 42.56 -28.28
N GLU A 120 -11.66 41.44 -27.62
CA GLU A 120 -12.05 40.12 -28.09
C GLU A 120 -13.01 39.45 -27.09
N LEU A 121 -14.11 40.16 -26.78
CA LEU A 121 -15.08 39.77 -25.77
C LEU A 121 -15.73 38.42 -26.09
N GLY A 122 -15.66 37.51 -25.16
CA GLY A 122 -16.21 36.17 -25.25
C GLY A 122 -15.24 35.08 -25.70
N ASP A 123 -14.09 35.48 -26.29
CA ASP A 123 -13.01 34.55 -26.62
C ASP A 123 -12.17 34.27 -25.36
N PHE A 124 -12.01 33.01 -24.98
CA PHE A 124 -11.20 32.59 -23.83
C PHE A 124 -9.87 32.02 -24.29
N TYR A 125 -8.80 32.76 -24.08
CA TYR A 125 -7.44 32.27 -24.25
C TYR A 125 -7.03 31.38 -23.11
N TYR A 126 -6.44 30.23 -23.39
CA TYR A 126 -6.09 29.27 -22.35
C TYR A 126 -4.73 28.61 -22.57
N SER A 127 -4.11 28.26 -21.46
CA SER A 127 -2.96 27.39 -21.37
C SER A 127 -3.34 26.15 -20.56
N ILE A 128 -3.07 24.98 -21.09
CA ILE A 128 -3.38 23.73 -20.42
C ILE A 128 -2.19 22.78 -20.38
N LYS A 129 -2.00 22.14 -19.24
CA LYS A 129 -1.03 21.09 -19.05
C LYS A 129 -1.72 19.87 -18.47
N LEU A 130 -1.58 18.76 -19.15
CA LEU A 130 -2.16 17.46 -18.77
C LEU A 130 -1.05 16.48 -18.47
N SER A 131 -1.26 15.63 -17.46
CA SER A 131 -0.37 14.52 -17.12
C SER A 131 -1.07 13.18 -17.27
N GLU A 132 -0.35 12.18 -17.78
CA GLU A 132 -0.85 10.82 -17.94
C GLU A 132 -1.39 10.28 -16.61
N TRP A 133 -2.65 9.90 -16.61
CA TRP A 133 -3.28 9.26 -15.47
C TRP A 133 -3.22 7.74 -15.61
N LYS A 134 -2.78 7.07 -14.55
CA LYS A 134 -2.76 5.61 -14.46
C LYS A 134 -3.67 5.17 -13.32
N ASP A 135 -4.47 4.17 -13.60
CA ASP A 135 -5.26 3.55 -12.55
C ASP A 135 -4.33 2.89 -11.52
N TYR A 136 -4.36 3.41 -10.31
CA TYR A 136 -3.58 2.94 -9.17
C TYR A 136 -4.43 2.24 -8.12
N SER A 137 -5.68 1.93 -8.45
CA SER A 137 -6.56 1.16 -7.56
C SER A 137 -5.87 -0.13 -7.14
N PRO A 138 -5.84 -0.46 -5.85
CA PRO A 138 -5.21 -1.69 -5.37
C PRO A 138 -5.93 -2.89 -5.98
N ARG A 139 -5.22 -3.66 -6.78
CA ARG A 139 -5.73 -4.93 -7.29
C ARG A 139 -5.68 -5.94 -6.15
N ARG A 140 -6.82 -6.53 -5.80
CA ARG A 140 -6.85 -7.67 -4.91
C ARG A 140 -6.12 -8.82 -5.60
N ILE A 141 -4.90 -9.10 -5.18
CA ILE A 141 -4.18 -10.30 -5.63
C ILE A 141 -4.80 -11.45 -4.85
N ILE A 142 -5.61 -12.27 -5.53
CA ILE A 142 -5.98 -13.58 -5.01
C ILE A 142 -4.71 -14.41 -5.20
N LEU A 143 -3.95 -14.58 -4.11
CA LEU A 143 -2.84 -15.54 -4.12
C LEU A 143 -3.46 -16.91 -4.45
N PRO A 144 -2.92 -17.64 -5.43
CA PRO A 144 -3.29 -19.05 -5.59
C PRO A 144 -3.13 -19.73 -4.23
N PRO A 145 -4.01 -20.66 -3.86
CA PRO A 145 -3.79 -21.42 -2.64
C PRO A 145 -2.37 -21.97 -2.71
N GLU A 146 -1.60 -21.67 -1.67
CA GLU A 146 -0.21 -22.15 -1.56
C GLU A 146 -0.24 -23.64 -1.90
N PRO A 147 0.51 -24.12 -2.91
CA PRO A 147 0.51 -25.54 -3.21
C PRO A 147 0.82 -26.23 -1.90
N ALA A 148 -0.09 -27.11 -1.48
CA ALA A 148 0.07 -27.86 -0.24
C ALA A 148 1.51 -28.36 -0.25
N LYS A 149 2.32 -27.88 0.71
CA LYS A 149 3.70 -28.36 0.85
C LYS A 149 3.60 -29.87 0.74
N PRO A 150 4.33 -30.51 -0.20
CA PRO A 150 4.37 -31.96 -0.24
C PRO A 150 4.64 -32.39 1.19
N ALA A 151 3.75 -33.22 1.72
CA ALA A 151 3.88 -33.74 3.08
C ALA A 151 5.33 -34.19 3.22
N GLN A 152 6.15 -33.40 3.92
CA GLN A 152 7.50 -33.82 4.24
C GLN A 152 7.29 -35.16 4.92
N ALA A 153 7.82 -36.20 4.30
CA ALA A 153 7.91 -37.50 4.92
C ALA A 153 8.43 -37.22 6.33
N LYS A 154 7.64 -37.57 7.34
CA LYS A 154 8.02 -37.41 8.74
C LYS A 154 9.40 -38.02 8.87
N GLU A 155 10.41 -37.16 8.92
CA GLU A 155 11.70 -37.58 9.45
C GLU A 155 11.42 -38.15 10.83
N PRO A 156 11.94 -39.33 11.19
CA PRO A 156 11.62 -39.96 12.47
C PRO A 156 11.86 -38.94 13.57
N GLU A 157 10.82 -38.57 14.25
CA GLU A 157 10.79 -37.57 15.31
C GLU A 157 11.86 -37.95 16.31
N ARG A 158 12.97 -37.21 16.32
CA ARG A 158 13.96 -37.28 17.40
C ARG A 158 13.17 -37.02 18.68
N PRO A 159 13.20 -37.90 19.68
CA PRO A 159 12.41 -37.69 20.90
C PRO A 159 12.65 -36.27 21.41
N ALA A 160 11.60 -35.49 21.54
CA ALA A 160 11.70 -34.17 22.13
C ALA A 160 12.43 -34.31 23.48
N PRO A 161 13.39 -33.44 23.81
CA PRO A 161 14.01 -33.46 25.13
C PRO A 161 12.88 -33.38 26.14
N ALA A 162 12.85 -34.35 27.06
CA ALA A 162 11.84 -34.39 28.12
C ALA A 162 11.81 -33.01 28.80
N PRO A 163 10.64 -32.43 29.09
CA PRO A 163 10.57 -31.12 29.73
C PRO A 163 11.43 -31.16 31.00
N GLU A 164 12.40 -30.25 31.09
CA GLU A 164 13.25 -30.13 32.26
C GLU A 164 12.37 -29.94 33.49
N LYS A 165 12.31 -30.96 34.34
CA LYS A 165 11.54 -30.88 35.59
C LYS A 165 12.20 -29.87 36.48
N LYS A 166 11.54 -28.72 36.63
CA LYS A 166 12.00 -27.70 37.59
C LYS A 166 11.99 -28.31 38.99
N THR A 167 13.06 -28.16 39.71
CA THR A 167 13.15 -28.62 41.11
C THR A 167 13.29 -27.43 42.06
N HIS A 168 12.70 -27.60 43.25
CA HIS A 168 12.81 -26.62 44.32
C HIS A 168 13.30 -27.29 45.60
N THR A 169 14.38 -26.76 46.17
CA THR A 169 14.85 -27.23 47.50
C THR A 169 14.17 -26.39 48.56
N VAL A 170 13.46 -27.06 49.47
CA VAL A 170 12.73 -26.41 50.58
C VAL A 170 13.69 -25.75 51.54
N VAL A 171 13.47 -24.48 51.84
CA VAL A 171 14.22 -23.71 52.84
C VAL A 171 13.34 -23.43 54.09
N LYS A 172 13.98 -23.03 55.19
CA LYS A 172 13.26 -22.69 56.43
C LYS A 172 12.29 -21.53 56.18
N GLY A 173 11.01 -21.76 56.45
CA GLY A 173 9.91 -20.81 56.22
C GLY A 173 9.09 -21.06 54.98
N ASP A 174 9.50 -22.02 54.12
CA ASP A 174 8.69 -22.40 52.95
C ASP A 174 7.41 -23.18 53.37
N CYS A 175 6.40 -22.95 52.59
CA CYS A 175 5.19 -23.80 52.59
C CYS A 175 4.74 -24.10 51.14
N LEU A 176 4.04 -25.19 50.96
CA LEU A 176 3.59 -25.61 49.62
C LEU A 176 2.79 -24.53 48.90
N TRP A 177 2.03 -23.71 49.60
CA TRP A 177 1.30 -22.58 49.06
C TRP A 177 2.22 -21.49 48.50
N ALA A 178 3.23 -21.13 49.29
CA ALA A 178 4.23 -20.12 48.87
C ALA A 178 5.06 -20.59 47.67
N ILE A 179 5.42 -21.89 47.63
CA ILE A 179 6.13 -22.49 46.51
C ILE A 179 5.21 -22.48 45.26
N ALA A 180 3.93 -22.84 45.39
CA ALA A 180 2.98 -22.78 44.30
C ALA A 180 2.78 -21.32 43.78
N GLN A 181 2.71 -20.37 44.70
CA GLN A 181 2.64 -18.93 44.34
C GLN A 181 3.87 -18.48 43.54
N LYS A 182 5.05 -18.94 43.92
CA LYS A 182 6.33 -18.58 43.27
C LYS A 182 6.44 -19.17 41.87
N TYR A 183 6.05 -20.42 41.66
CA TYR A 183 6.28 -21.12 40.38
C TYR A 183 5.08 -21.06 39.42
N TYR A 184 3.85 -20.95 39.96
CA TYR A 184 2.63 -20.93 39.17
C TYR A 184 1.90 -19.57 39.19
N GLY A 185 2.37 -18.62 40.03
CA GLY A 185 1.66 -17.36 40.24
C GLY A 185 0.34 -17.52 41.01
N ASN A 186 0.01 -18.73 41.45
CA ASN A 186 -1.23 -19.06 42.18
C ASN A 186 -0.99 -20.08 43.28
N GLY A 187 -1.06 -19.64 44.53
CA GLY A 187 -0.83 -20.48 45.69
C GLY A 187 -1.86 -21.63 45.83
N SER A 188 -3.07 -21.44 45.33
CA SER A 188 -4.13 -22.48 45.38
C SER A 188 -3.77 -23.77 44.63
N ARG A 189 -2.78 -23.74 43.75
CA ARG A 189 -2.28 -24.90 43.00
C ARG A 189 -1.26 -25.74 43.78
N TYR A 190 -1.05 -25.50 45.07
CA TYR A 190 -0.19 -26.33 45.91
C TYR A 190 -0.50 -27.83 45.89
N PRO A 191 -1.75 -28.28 45.69
CA PRO A 191 -2.04 -29.71 45.61
C PRO A 191 -1.35 -30.44 44.46
N GLU A 192 -1.03 -29.72 43.37
CA GLU A 192 -0.30 -30.27 42.23
C GLU A 192 1.14 -30.62 42.64
N ILE A 193 1.81 -29.69 43.35
CA ILE A 193 3.15 -29.92 43.89
C ILE A 193 3.14 -31.06 44.92
N TYR A 194 2.12 -31.07 45.81
CA TYR A 194 1.97 -32.16 46.77
C TYR A 194 1.83 -33.50 46.07
N LYS A 195 0.93 -33.62 45.07
CA LYS A 195 0.68 -34.85 44.33
C LYS A 195 1.91 -35.38 43.61
N ALA A 196 2.72 -34.46 43.01
CA ALA A 196 3.95 -34.84 42.34
C ALA A 196 5.06 -35.31 43.29
N ASN A 197 5.00 -34.91 44.60
CA ASN A 197 6.01 -35.22 45.61
C ASN A 197 5.43 -35.97 46.82
N GLN A 198 4.27 -36.57 46.63
CA GLN A 198 3.51 -37.19 47.74
C GLN A 198 4.32 -38.22 48.51
N SER A 199 5.05 -39.09 47.83
CA SER A 199 5.87 -40.13 48.48
C SER A 199 6.97 -39.54 49.39
N ALA A 200 7.58 -38.45 48.95
CA ALA A 200 8.63 -37.77 49.69
C ALA A 200 8.06 -37.01 50.93
N ILE A 201 6.90 -36.41 50.77
CA ILE A 201 6.23 -35.64 51.85
C ILE A 201 5.62 -36.60 52.89
N ASP A 202 4.81 -37.55 52.43
CA ASP A 202 4.13 -38.52 53.33
C ASP A 202 5.12 -39.46 54.00
N GLY A 203 6.19 -39.88 53.29
CA GLY A 203 7.25 -40.69 53.88
C GLY A 203 7.97 -40.00 55.04
N ARG A 204 8.23 -38.69 54.91
CA ARG A 204 8.87 -37.90 55.96
C ARG A 204 7.91 -37.60 57.14
N ASN A 205 6.63 -37.50 56.86
CA ASN A 205 5.59 -37.22 57.89
C ASN A 205 5.11 -38.45 58.64
N LYS A 206 5.42 -39.66 58.15
CA LYS A 206 4.99 -40.91 58.72
C LYS A 206 5.48 -41.05 60.16
N GLY A 207 4.54 -41.20 61.11
CA GLY A 207 4.85 -41.36 62.52
C GLY A 207 5.18 -40.07 63.29
N THR A 208 5.17 -38.89 62.63
CA THR A 208 5.48 -37.62 63.30
C THR A 208 4.28 -36.94 63.97
N GLY A 209 3.02 -37.37 63.66
CA GLY A 209 1.78 -36.70 64.08
C GLY A 209 1.50 -35.34 63.41
N ASN A 210 2.36 -34.92 62.54
CA ASN A 210 2.23 -33.61 61.87
C ASN A 210 1.17 -33.60 60.73
N PRO A 211 0.61 -32.40 60.43
CA PRO A 211 -0.36 -32.29 59.33
C PRO A 211 0.17 -32.83 58.00
N LYS A 212 -0.73 -33.38 57.17
CA LYS A 212 -0.47 -34.06 55.89
C LYS A 212 0.44 -33.27 54.92
N TYR A 213 0.38 -31.95 54.96
CA TYR A 213 1.12 -31.07 54.06
C TYR A 213 2.39 -30.45 54.69
N THR A 214 2.86 -31.01 55.81
CA THR A 214 4.09 -30.50 56.46
C THR A 214 5.30 -30.83 55.60
N ILE A 215 6.13 -29.83 55.36
CA ILE A 215 7.38 -29.96 54.61
C ILE A 215 8.58 -29.51 55.48
N TYR A 216 9.76 -30.01 55.19
CA TYR A 216 10.94 -29.76 55.98
C TYR A 216 12.06 -29.22 55.13
N PRO A 217 12.87 -28.28 55.67
CA PRO A 217 14.04 -27.80 54.98
C PRO A 217 14.97 -28.91 54.49
N GLY A 218 15.50 -28.75 53.25
CA GLY A 218 16.36 -29.75 52.63
C GLY A 218 15.63 -30.79 51.76
N GLN A 219 14.28 -30.83 51.76
CA GLN A 219 13.53 -31.66 50.81
C GLN A 219 13.64 -31.06 49.42
N VAL A 220 13.80 -31.88 48.40
CA VAL A 220 13.82 -31.46 46.98
C VAL A 220 12.51 -31.89 46.32
N PHE A 221 11.73 -30.94 45.86
CA PHE A 221 10.48 -31.14 45.20
C PHE A 221 10.57 -30.96 43.69
N THR A 222 9.92 -31.83 42.96
CA THR A 222 9.69 -31.65 41.53
C THR A 222 8.46 -30.76 41.34
N ILE A 223 8.63 -29.71 40.54
CA ILE A 223 7.54 -28.81 40.18
C ILE A 223 7.03 -29.23 38.81
N PRO A 224 5.82 -29.79 38.73
CA PRO A 224 5.23 -30.29 37.48
C PRO A 224 4.80 -29.17 36.52
#